data_2397c8e1883d15b5594b122108f93063
#
_entry.id   2397c8e1883d15b5594b122108f93063
#
_cell.length_a   1.000
_cell.length_b   1.000
_cell.length_c   1.000
_cell.angle_alpha   90.00
_cell.angle_beta   90.00
_cell.angle_gamma   90.00
#
_symmetry.space_group_name_H-M   'P 1'
#
loop_
_entity.id
_entity.type
_entity.pdbx_description
1 polymer ?
#
loop_
_entity_poly.entity_id
_entity_poly.type
_entity_poly.pdbx_seq_one_letter_code
_entity_poly.pdbx_strand_id
1 'polypeptide(L)'
;MFKNFSYICYLILKLIDNFFKFFLKKNFLYWIKEFFENDSYKAIDILGKKINFFVPNQITEYRVNTIFTKEPETIEWINKFRENEKNIFWDIGANIGLFSIYAATKYKNCNIVSFEPSTSNLRCLSRNISINNLHDRIKIFSSPLSNKDHKFLNMNESQFSEGAALNTFGEEFDFEGKKI
;
A
#
# COMPACT_ATOMS: atom_id res chain seq x y z
N MET A 1 -10.75 -7.00 23.34
CA MET A 1 -12.18 -6.69 23.61
C MET A 1 -12.90 -6.19 22.36
N PHE A 2 -12.50 -5.09 21.75
CA PHE A 2 -13.17 -4.53 20.55
C PHE A 2 -13.21 -5.45 19.33
N LYS A 3 -12.11 -6.21 19.05
CA LYS A 3 -12.08 -7.17 17.93
C LYS A 3 -13.18 -8.23 18.03
N ASN A 4 -13.45 -8.74 19.25
CA ASN A 4 -14.50 -9.74 19.47
C ASN A 4 -15.90 -9.14 19.31
N PHE A 5 -16.09 -7.91 19.78
CA PHE A 5 -17.36 -7.19 19.59
C PHE A 5 -17.62 -6.95 18.09
N SER A 6 -16.63 -6.45 17.34
CA SER A 6 -16.75 -6.25 15.89
C SER A 6 -17.05 -7.56 15.15
N TYR A 7 -16.47 -8.67 15.61
CA TYR A 7 -16.75 -9.99 15.04
C TYR A 7 -18.21 -10.43 15.28
N ILE A 8 -18.76 -10.16 16.48
CA ILE A 8 -20.18 -10.42 16.77
C ILE A 8 -21.09 -9.60 15.86
N CYS A 9 -20.80 -8.30 15.70
CA CYS A 9 -21.54 -7.45 14.75
C CYS A 9 -21.49 -7.99 13.32
N TYR A 10 -20.31 -8.44 12.88
CA TYR A 10 -20.14 -9.08 11.56
C TYR A 10 -21.01 -10.34 11.43
N LEU A 11 -21.09 -11.20 12.45
CA LEU A 11 -21.93 -12.39 12.43
C LEU A 11 -23.42 -12.05 12.30
N ILE A 12 -23.87 -11.02 12.99
CA ILE A 12 -25.26 -10.51 12.88
C ILE A 12 -25.54 -10.05 11.45
N LEU A 13 -24.64 -9.22 10.89
CA LEU A 13 -24.78 -8.77 9.50
C LEU A 13 -24.79 -9.93 8.51
N LYS A 14 -23.99 -10.97 8.76
CA LYS A 14 -23.96 -12.18 7.93
C LYS A 14 -25.27 -12.98 8.00
N LEU A 15 -25.90 -13.05 9.16
CA LEU A 15 -27.24 -13.68 9.31
C LEU A 15 -28.30 -12.91 8.52
N ILE A 16 -28.29 -11.58 8.60
CA ILE A 16 -29.18 -10.71 7.83
C ILE A 16 -28.96 -10.92 6.33
N ASP A 17 -27.70 -10.97 5.88
CA ASP A 17 -27.36 -11.21 4.48
C ASP A 17 -27.88 -12.56 3.97
N ASN A 18 -27.75 -13.62 4.78
CA ASN A 18 -28.26 -14.94 4.43
C ASN A 18 -29.81 -14.94 4.31
N PHE A 19 -30.50 -14.19 5.16
CA PHE A 19 -31.94 -13.99 5.03
C PHE A 19 -32.30 -13.32 3.70
N PHE A 20 -31.66 -12.21 3.35
CA PHE A 20 -31.89 -11.52 2.09
C PHE A 20 -31.54 -12.38 0.87
N LYS A 21 -30.46 -13.16 0.94
CA LYS A 21 -30.09 -14.11 -0.11
C LYS A 21 -31.14 -15.17 -0.33
N PHE A 22 -31.68 -15.72 0.76
CA PHE A 22 -32.69 -16.77 0.69
C PHE A 22 -33.99 -16.28 0.08
N PHE A 23 -34.54 -15.16 0.60
CA PHE A 23 -35.87 -14.67 0.21
C PHE A 23 -35.84 -13.79 -1.05
N LEU A 24 -34.86 -12.91 -1.18
CA LEU A 24 -34.84 -11.88 -2.23
C LEU A 24 -33.80 -12.16 -3.32
N LYS A 25 -32.98 -13.21 -3.17
CA LYS A 25 -31.85 -13.52 -4.06
C LYS A 25 -30.85 -12.35 -4.24
N LYS A 26 -30.75 -11.48 -3.23
CA LYS A 26 -29.89 -10.29 -3.22
C LYS A 26 -28.83 -10.40 -2.14
N ASN A 27 -27.65 -9.86 -2.42
CA ASN A 27 -26.49 -9.86 -1.53
C ASN A 27 -26.36 -8.48 -0.86
N PHE A 28 -26.81 -8.37 0.37
CA PHE A 28 -26.79 -7.14 1.15
C PHE A 28 -25.37 -6.74 1.58
N LEU A 29 -24.54 -7.70 2.03
CA LEU A 29 -23.19 -7.44 2.50
C LEU A 29 -22.25 -6.93 1.38
N TYR A 30 -22.58 -7.17 0.12
CA TYR A 30 -21.79 -6.67 -1.00
C TYR A 30 -21.73 -5.14 -0.96
N TRP A 31 -22.88 -4.48 -0.80
CA TRP A 31 -22.96 -3.02 -0.74
C TRP A 31 -22.31 -2.45 0.52
N ILE A 32 -22.45 -3.12 1.66
CA ILE A 32 -21.77 -2.68 2.90
C ILE A 32 -20.25 -2.71 2.72
N LYS A 33 -19.69 -3.74 2.08
CA LYS A 33 -18.24 -3.80 1.79
C LYS A 33 -17.79 -2.65 0.90
N GLU A 34 -18.59 -2.32 -0.12
CA GLU A 34 -18.30 -1.21 -1.01
C GLU A 34 -18.30 0.13 -0.25
N PHE A 35 -19.27 0.36 0.62
CA PHE A 35 -19.30 1.56 1.46
C PHE A 35 -18.09 1.64 2.39
N PHE A 36 -17.74 0.56 3.08
CA PHE A 36 -16.54 0.53 3.91
C PHE A 36 -15.26 0.76 3.10
N GLU A 37 -15.18 0.23 1.88
CA GLU A 37 -14.02 0.50 1.04
C GLU A 37 -13.96 1.98 0.62
N ASN A 38 -15.09 2.62 0.33
CA ASN A 38 -15.17 4.04 0.03
C ASN A 38 -14.81 4.92 1.22
N ASP A 39 -15.06 4.48 2.46
CA ASP A 39 -14.67 5.16 3.68
C ASP A 39 -13.21 4.89 4.08
N SER A 40 -12.53 3.94 3.42
CA SER A 40 -11.16 3.54 3.75
C SER A 40 -10.10 4.48 3.14
N TYR A 41 -10.32 5.79 3.20
CA TYR A 41 -9.35 6.79 2.74
C TYR A 41 -8.96 7.74 3.86
N LYS A 42 -7.66 8.03 3.93
CA LYS A 42 -7.09 8.98 4.88
C LYS A 42 -6.34 10.08 4.15
N ALA A 43 -6.67 11.32 4.48
CA ALA A 43 -5.97 12.47 3.97
C ALA A 43 -4.93 12.96 4.99
N ILE A 44 -3.73 13.23 4.53
CA ILE A 44 -2.68 13.89 5.31
C ILE A 44 -2.15 15.08 4.54
N ASP A 45 -1.58 16.07 5.26
CA ASP A 45 -0.86 17.16 4.64
C ASP A 45 0.57 16.74 4.28
N ILE A 46 0.94 16.93 3.03
CA ILE A 46 2.31 16.79 2.54
C ILE A 46 2.69 18.09 1.84
N LEU A 47 3.56 18.86 2.46
CA LEU A 47 4.07 20.13 1.90
C LEU A 47 2.95 21.12 1.56
N GLY A 48 1.94 21.24 2.44
CA GLY A 48 0.80 22.13 2.24
C GLY A 48 -0.24 21.63 1.24
N LYS A 49 -0.14 20.37 0.80
CA LYS A 49 -1.10 19.72 -0.10
C LYS A 49 -1.81 18.57 0.60
N LYS A 50 -3.13 18.51 0.46
CA LYS A 50 -3.92 17.38 0.93
C LYS A 50 -3.71 16.18 0.01
N ILE A 51 -3.06 15.14 0.52
CA ILE A 51 -2.77 13.89 -0.18
C ILE A 51 -3.63 12.78 0.43
N ASN A 52 -4.32 12.03 -0.41
CA ASN A 52 -5.20 10.96 0.02
C ASN A 52 -4.50 9.60 -0.12
N PHE A 53 -4.68 8.75 0.89
CA PHE A 53 -4.18 7.39 0.90
C PHE A 53 -5.30 6.40 1.16
N PHE A 54 -5.34 5.32 0.41
CA PHE A 54 -6.20 4.18 0.68
C PHE A 54 -5.62 3.37 1.83
N VAL A 55 -6.41 3.23 2.90
CA VAL A 55 -6.01 2.62 4.17
C VAL A 55 -7.00 1.52 4.57
N PRO A 56 -7.00 0.37 3.87
CA PRO A 56 -7.97 -0.71 4.09
C PRO A 56 -7.79 -1.44 5.41
N ASN A 57 -6.67 -1.26 6.11
CA ASN A 57 -6.35 -1.93 7.36
C ASN A 57 -5.45 -1.09 8.28
N GLN A 58 -5.25 -1.57 9.51
CA GLN A 58 -4.43 -0.89 10.51
C GLN A 58 -2.95 -0.74 10.13
N ILE A 59 -2.39 -1.67 9.34
CA ILE A 59 -0.98 -1.61 8.92
C ILE A 59 -0.78 -0.43 7.97
N THR A 60 -1.64 -0.31 6.98
CA THR A 60 -1.60 0.81 6.02
C THR A 60 -1.87 2.14 6.70
N GLU A 61 -2.81 2.17 7.64
CA GLU A 61 -3.07 3.36 8.45
C GLU A 61 -1.86 3.77 9.29
N TYR A 62 -1.22 2.82 9.97
CA TYR A 62 0.01 3.06 10.72
C TYR A 62 1.11 3.64 9.83
N ARG A 63 1.32 3.08 8.62
CA ARG A 63 2.32 3.59 7.68
C ARG A 63 2.05 5.04 7.28
N VAL A 64 0.80 5.37 6.97
CA VAL A 64 0.42 6.75 6.61
C VAL A 64 0.62 7.70 7.78
N ASN A 65 0.25 7.29 9.01
CA ASN A 65 0.42 8.11 10.20
C ASN A 65 1.88 8.38 10.55
N THR A 66 2.77 7.48 10.19
CA THR A 66 4.18 7.51 10.58
C THR A 66 5.14 7.88 9.44
N ILE A 67 4.65 8.36 8.32
CA ILE A 67 5.47 8.72 7.15
C ILE A 67 6.65 9.65 7.50
N PHE A 68 6.45 10.59 8.43
CA PHE A 68 7.48 11.55 8.81
C PHE A 68 8.31 11.14 10.03
N THR A 69 7.93 10.05 10.70
CA THR A 69 8.54 9.67 11.99
C THR A 69 9.17 8.30 12.01
N LYS A 70 8.77 7.39 11.13
CA LYS A 70 9.29 6.03 11.10
C LYS A 70 10.66 5.95 10.42
N GLU A 71 10.81 6.66 9.31
CA GLU A 71 12.02 6.69 8.49
C GLU A 71 12.32 8.15 8.08
N PRO A 72 12.59 9.06 9.05
CA PRO A 72 12.79 10.47 8.77
C PRO A 72 14.01 10.73 7.87
N GLU A 73 15.03 9.88 7.94
CA GLU A 73 16.23 9.93 7.10
C GLU A 73 15.91 9.77 5.61
N THR A 74 14.90 8.98 5.26
CA THR A 74 14.47 8.83 3.87
C THR A 74 13.84 10.12 3.36
N ILE A 75 13.00 10.76 4.16
CA ILE A 75 12.41 12.08 3.84
C ILE A 75 13.51 13.13 3.71
N GLU A 76 14.48 13.15 4.64
CA GLU A 76 15.62 14.08 4.59
C GLU A 76 16.47 13.87 3.33
N TRP A 77 16.70 12.61 2.95
CA TRP A 77 17.42 12.27 1.75
C TRP A 77 16.70 12.74 0.48
N ILE A 78 15.38 12.47 0.35
CA ILE A 78 14.56 12.97 -0.75
C ILE A 78 14.63 14.51 -0.79
N ASN A 79 14.62 15.17 0.36
CA ASN A 79 14.67 16.63 0.44
C ASN A 79 15.96 17.27 -0.09
N LYS A 80 17.01 16.48 -0.31
CA LYS A 80 18.29 16.93 -0.87
C LYS A 80 18.35 16.83 -2.40
N PHE A 81 17.32 16.33 -3.08
CA PHE A 81 17.31 16.30 -4.55
C PHE A 81 17.31 17.72 -5.11
N ARG A 82 17.96 17.89 -6.25
CA ARG A 82 18.08 19.21 -6.89
C ARG A 82 16.79 19.58 -7.63
N GLU A 83 16.18 20.71 -7.27
CA GLU A 83 14.85 21.09 -7.78
C GLU A 83 14.82 21.39 -9.28
N ASN A 84 15.92 21.92 -9.83
CA ASN A 84 16.02 22.37 -11.22
C ASN A 84 16.56 21.30 -12.20
N GLU A 85 16.84 20.09 -11.71
CA GLU A 85 17.34 18.98 -12.52
C GLU A 85 16.25 17.96 -12.78
N LYS A 86 16.39 17.20 -13.88
CA LYS A 86 15.55 16.02 -14.13
C LYS A 86 16.06 14.89 -13.26
N ASN A 87 15.41 14.71 -12.12
CA ASN A 87 15.72 13.60 -11.22
C ASN A 87 14.97 12.32 -11.65
N ILE A 88 15.61 11.18 -11.48
CA ILE A 88 14.99 9.87 -11.53
C ILE A 88 15.13 9.26 -10.14
N PHE A 89 14.01 9.01 -9.49
CA PHE A 89 13.96 8.39 -8.17
C PHE A 89 13.46 6.95 -8.28
N TRP A 90 14.29 6.01 -7.84
CA TRP A 90 13.92 4.61 -7.71
C TRP A 90 13.52 4.32 -6.27
N ASP A 91 12.25 4.04 -6.05
CA ASP A 91 11.67 3.65 -4.77
C ASP A 91 11.59 2.12 -4.73
N ILE A 92 12.62 1.51 -4.15
CA ILE A 92 12.77 0.04 -4.12
C ILE A 92 12.08 -0.51 -2.87
N GLY A 93 11.06 -1.35 -3.05
CA GLY A 93 10.18 -1.77 -1.98
C GLY A 93 9.16 -0.67 -1.63
N ALA A 94 8.57 -0.07 -2.66
CA ALA A 94 7.70 1.10 -2.52
C ALA A 94 6.48 0.89 -1.60
N ASN A 95 6.11 -0.37 -1.30
CA ASN A 95 5.00 -0.72 -0.45
C ASN A 95 3.70 -0.03 -0.92
N ILE A 96 3.09 0.81 -0.10
CA ILE A 96 1.89 1.58 -0.48
C ILE A 96 2.20 2.92 -1.16
N GLY A 97 3.48 3.22 -1.43
CA GLY A 97 3.94 4.35 -2.24
C GLY A 97 4.15 5.66 -1.49
N LEU A 98 4.40 5.64 -0.19
CA LEU A 98 4.53 6.85 0.64
C LEU A 98 5.65 7.77 0.13
N PHE A 99 6.85 7.23 -0.06
CA PHE A 99 8.02 8.00 -0.50
C PHE A 99 7.94 8.40 -1.97
N SER A 100 7.39 7.52 -2.80
CA SER A 100 7.09 7.84 -4.20
C SER A 100 6.17 9.05 -4.33
N ILE A 101 5.07 9.06 -3.56
CA ILE A 101 4.09 10.14 -3.58
C ILE A 101 4.66 11.41 -2.95
N TYR A 102 5.45 11.28 -1.87
CA TYR A 102 6.14 12.41 -1.27
C TYR A 102 7.07 13.09 -2.29
N ALA A 103 7.93 12.32 -2.96
CA ALA A 103 8.85 12.85 -3.97
C ALA A 103 8.12 13.49 -5.15
N ALA A 104 7.02 12.87 -5.62
CA ALA A 104 6.19 13.44 -6.68
C ALA A 104 5.48 14.73 -6.25
N THR A 105 5.07 14.83 -4.99
CA THR A 105 4.42 16.02 -4.45
C THR A 105 5.40 17.19 -4.36
N LYS A 106 6.65 16.90 -3.97
CA LYS A 106 7.69 17.90 -3.79
C LYS A 106 8.28 18.38 -5.13
N TYR A 107 8.67 17.47 -6.01
CA TYR A 107 9.45 17.79 -7.21
C TYR A 107 8.63 17.60 -8.48
N LYS A 108 8.33 18.69 -9.19
CA LYS A 108 7.56 18.65 -10.45
C LYS A 108 8.29 17.92 -11.57
N ASN A 109 9.62 17.97 -11.61
CA ASN A 109 10.45 17.41 -12.68
C ASN A 109 11.11 16.06 -12.30
N CYS A 110 10.66 15.41 -11.23
CA CYS A 110 11.15 14.11 -10.81
C CYS A 110 10.30 13.00 -11.45
N ASN A 111 10.94 12.08 -12.16
CA ASN A 111 10.33 10.83 -12.61
C ASN A 111 10.56 9.75 -11.55
N ILE A 112 9.51 9.11 -11.11
CA ILE A 112 9.57 8.11 -10.06
C ILE A 112 9.29 6.72 -10.65
N VAL A 113 10.11 5.75 -10.24
CA VAL A 113 9.95 4.34 -10.55
C VAL A 113 9.81 3.59 -9.24
N SER A 114 8.60 3.11 -8.98
CA SER A 114 8.25 2.36 -7.77
C SER A 114 8.35 0.86 -8.04
N PHE A 115 9.25 0.18 -7.35
CA PHE A 115 9.40 -1.27 -7.42
C PHE A 115 8.69 -1.91 -6.23
N GLU A 116 7.62 -2.67 -6.47
CA GLU A 116 6.86 -3.35 -5.43
C GLU A 116 6.34 -4.69 -5.96
N PRO A 117 6.89 -5.82 -5.52
CA PRO A 117 6.48 -7.13 -6.03
C PRO A 117 5.24 -7.71 -5.34
N SER A 118 4.91 -7.30 -4.10
CA SER A 118 3.73 -7.81 -3.39
C SER A 118 2.43 -7.34 -4.04
N THR A 119 1.60 -8.29 -4.44
CA THR A 119 0.30 -8.00 -5.07
C THR A 119 -0.66 -7.26 -4.14
N SER A 120 -0.60 -7.54 -2.83
CA SER A 120 -1.38 -6.84 -1.81
C SER A 120 -0.99 -5.36 -1.73
N ASN A 121 0.31 -5.08 -1.71
CA ASN A 121 0.84 -3.70 -1.69
C ASN A 121 0.57 -2.97 -3.01
N LEU A 122 0.70 -3.65 -4.15
CA LEU A 122 0.42 -3.07 -5.48
C LEU A 122 -1.01 -2.53 -5.58
N ARG A 123 -1.98 -3.19 -4.94
CA ARG A 123 -3.37 -2.70 -4.88
C ARG A 123 -3.44 -1.31 -4.23
N CYS A 124 -2.75 -1.11 -3.12
CA CYS A 124 -2.71 0.20 -2.45
C CYS A 124 -1.85 1.21 -3.22
N LEU A 125 -0.68 0.81 -3.69
CA LEU A 125 0.24 1.67 -4.44
C LEU A 125 -0.43 2.26 -5.68
N SER A 126 -1.02 1.42 -6.53
CA SER A 126 -1.69 1.87 -7.75
C SER A 126 -2.87 2.79 -7.44
N ARG A 127 -3.64 2.48 -6.41
CA ARG A 127 -4.78 3.28 -5.98
C ARG A 127 -4.35 4.64 -5.43
N ASN A 128 -3.31 4.67 -4.60
CA ASN A 128 -2.74 5.88 -4.03
C ASN A 128 -2.17 6.83 -5.10
N ILE A 129 -1.53 6.27 -6.12
CA ILE A 129 -1.06 7.04 -7.29
C ILE A 129 -2.26 7.64 -8.03
N SER A 130 -3.28 6.83 -8.27
CA SER A 130 -4.45 7.22 -9.09
C SER A 130 -5.28 8.31 -8.44
N ILE A 131 -5.61 8.19 -7.14
CA ILE A 131 -6.47 9.17 -6.45
C ILE A 131 -5.79 10.54 -6.27
N ASN A 132 -4.45 10.59 -6.37
CA ASN A 132 -3.69 11.83 -6.33
C ASN A 132 -3.27 12.32 -7.73
N ASN A 133 -3.76 11.71 -8.81
CA ASN A 133 -3.46 12.06 -10.20
C ASN A 133 -1.96 12.07 -10.52
N LEU A 134 -1.20 11.07 -10.02
CA LEU A 134 0.24 10.97 -10.17
C LEU A 134 0.71 9.91 -11.18
N HIS A 135 -0.21 9.31 -11.94
CA HIS A 135 0.07 8.22 -12.89
C HIS A 135 1.03 8.61 -14.03
N ASP A 136 1.10 9.88 -14.40
CA ASP A 136 2.07 10.37 -15.39
C ASP A 136 3.49 10.50 -14.83
N ARG A 137 3.63 10.56 -13.52
CA ARG A 137 4.83 10.85 -12.78
C ARG A 137 5.49 9.64 -12.12
N ILE A 138 4.66 8.67 -11.72
CA ILE A 138 5.08 7.48 -11.00
C ILE A 138 4.78 6.27 -11.87
N LYS A 139 5.83 5.53 -12.20
CA LYS A 139 5.73 4.25 -12.93
C LYS A 139 5.90 3.11 -11.94
N ILE A 140 5.05 2.09 -12.03
CA ILE A 140 5.09 0.91 -11.18
C ILE A 140 5.79 -0.22 -11.92
N PHE A 141 6.75 -0.86 -11.25
CA PHE A 141 7.32 -2.14 -11.64
C PHE A 141 6.97 -3.18 -10.58
N SER A 142 6.22 -4.20 -10.99
CA SER A 142 5.74 -5.28 -10.11
C SER A 142 6.74 -6.43 -9.96
N SER A 143 7.99 -6.20 -10.33
CA SER A 143 9.04 -7.21 -10.22
C SER A 143 10.02 -6.85 -9.11
N PRO A 144 10.49 -7.83 -8.34
CA PRO A 144 11.57 -7.62 -7.40
C PRO A 144 12.88 -7.36 -8.16
N LEU A 145 13.78 -6.64 -7.52
CA LEU A 145 15.14 -6.46 -8.03
C LEU A 145 16.06 -7.55 -7.47
N SER A 146 16.95 -8.05 -8.32
CA SER A 146 17.95 -9.05 -7.95
C SER A 146 19.29 -8.71 -8.59
N ASN A 147 20.37 -9.09 -7.92
CA ASN A 147 21.74 -9.03 -8.45
C ASN A 147 22.16 -10.32 -9.16
N LYS A 148 21.26 -11.28 -9.29
CA LYS A 148 21.50 -12.56 -9.94
C LYS A 148 20.67 -12.67 -11.21
N ASP A 149 21.24 -13.31 -12.22
CA ASP A 149 20.60 -13.55 -13.51
C ASP A 149 19.67 -14.77 -13.40
N HIS A 150 18.49 -14.57 -12.83
CA HIS A 150 17.49 -15.62 -12.66
C HIS A 150 16.27 -15.37 -13.52
N LYS A 151 15.72 -16.45 -14.09
CA LYS A 151 14.50 -16.35 -14.89
C LYS A 151 13.23 -16.33 -14.02
N PHE A 152 13.18 -17.19 -13.00
CA PHE A 152 12.04 -17.32 -12.09
C PHE A 152 12.52 -17.70 -10.69
N LEU A 153 12.01 -17.01 -9.67
CA LEU A 153 12.24 -17.31 -8.27
C LEU A 153 10.93 -17.10 -7.48
N ASN A 154 10.85 -17.74 -6.33
CA ASN A 154 9.71 -17.60 -5.44
C ASN A 154 9.77 -16.27 -4.70
N MET A 155 8.61 -15.61 -4.60
CA MET A 155 8.37 -14.49 -3.69
C MET A 155 7.73 -15.03 -2.42
N ASN A 156 8.36 -14.80 -1.30
CA ASN A 156 7.86 -15.23 0.00
C ASN A 156 7.33 -14.00 0.74
N GLU A 157 6.03 -13.94 0.94
CA GLU A 157 5.39 -12.85 1.66
C GLU A 157 5.29 -13.20 3.15
N SER A 158 5.82 -12.34 4.01
CA SER A 158 5.76 -12.48 5.46
C SER A 158 4.32 -12.51 5.98
N GLN A 159 3.46 -11.75 5.32
CA GLN A 159 2.02 -11.68 5.58
C GLN A 159 1.30 -11.25 4.31
N PHE A 160 0.27 -11.99 3.91
CA PHE A 160 -0.60 -11.60 2.81
C PHE A 160 -1.61 -10.53 3.24
N SER A 161 -1.11 -9.30 3.35
CA SER A 161 -1.90 -8.14 3.78
C SER A 161 -1.31 -6.86 3.21
N GLU A 162 -2.15 -5.91 2.89
CA GLU A 162 -1.71 -4.59 2.41
C GLU A 162 -0.90 -3.87 3.50
N GLY A 163 0.19 -3.27 3.09
CA GLY A 163 1.13 -2.60 3.98
C GLY A 163 2.14 -3.54 4.65
N ALA A 164 2.06 -4.85 4.47
CA ALA A 164 3.07 -5.79 4.96
C ALA A 164 4.45 -5.49 4.35
N ALA A 165 5.49 -5.88 5.07
CA ALA A 165 6.90 -5.74 4.68
C ALA A 165 7.68 -7.00 5.03
N LEU A 166 9.00 -6.95 4.86
CA LEU A 166 9.91 -8.05 5.19
C LEU A 166 9.68 -9.31 4.32
N ASN A 167 9.24 -9.08 3.08
CA ASN A 167 9.12 -10.11 2.09
C ASN A 167 10.51 -10.46 1.54
N THR A 168 10.74 -11.73 1.17
CA THR A 168 11.99 -12.19 0.61
C THR A 168 11.78 -12.71 -0.81
N PHE A 169 12.81 -12.62 -1.65
CA PHE A 169 12.75 -13.08 -3.04
C PHE A 169 13.94 -13.98 -3.36
N GLY A 170 13.64 -15.22 -3.74
CA GLY A 170 14.67 -16.23 -4.08
C GLY A 170 15.50 -16.70 -2.90
N GLU A 171 15.02 -16.51 -1.68
CA GLU A 171 15.65 -16.97 -0.44
C GLU A 171 14.98 -18.24 0.07
N GLU A 172 15.75 -19.08 0.76
CA GLU A 172 15.24 -20.29 1.42
C GLU A 172 14.69 -20.03 2.81
N PHE A 173 14.95 -18.84 3.33
CA PHE A 173 14.59 -18.44 4.69
C PHE A 173 13.78 -17.15 4.66
N ASP A 174 12.85 -17.01 5.61
CA ASP A 174 12.16 -15.75 5.86
C ASP A 174 13.08 -14.74 6.58
N PHE A 175 12.55 -13.56 6.84
CA PHE A 175 13.30 -12.48 7.50
C PHE A 175 13.67 -12.80 8.96
N GLU A 176 13.04 -13.79 9.59
CA GLU A 176 13.34 -14.27 10.94
C GLU A 176 14.37 -15.42 10.91
N GLY A 177 14.80 -15.85 9.73
CA GLY A 177 15.74 -16.98 9.54
C GLY A 177 15.08 -18.35 9.64
N LYS A 178 13.75 -18.42 9.54
CA LYS A 178 13.02 -19.67 9.49
C LYS A 178 12.96 -20.17 8.05
N LYS A 179 13.24 -21.44 7.86
CA LYS A 179 13.16 -22.08 6.55
C LYS A 179 11.71 -22.07 6.04
N ILE A 180 11.54 -21.62 4.79
CA ILE A 180 10.26 -21.47 4.10
C ILE A 180 9.93 -22.78 3.37
#